data_8e9a554ed37049fb4edf15930e12f9f3
#
_entry.id   8e9a554ed37049fb4edf15930e12f9f3
#
_cell.length_a   1.000
_cell.length_b   1.000
_cell.length_c   1.000
_cell.angle_alpha   90.00
_cell.angle_beta   90.00
_cell.angle_gamma   90.00
#
_symmetry.space_group_name_H-M   'P 1'
#
loop_
_entity.id
_entity.type
_entity.pdbx_description
1 polymer ?
#
loop_
_entity_poly.entity_id
_entity_poly.type
_entity_poly.pdbx_seq_one_letter_code
_entity_poly.pdbx_strand_id
1 'polypeptide(L)'
;MNSPRFPDSLAQLQGEFMSGWQDLLAQAQSGSLPVPKDRRFSSSAWQAHPNFLFLAHAHLLATQTMQRMIDAADLPEDQRERLKFSAMQWLDAVAPSNYLATNPDVQQTLLETKGMSLLQGMTNFLEDMQKGRMSQTDESRFEVGVNLAVTPGQVVYENTLFQLIQYAPQTAQVYKTPLLMVPPCINKYYILDLHPDNSFVQYAAEQGFTVFMISWRNPQPTDTDGIDKATWADYLQHGVLQAIDVVRDISGEDKINALGFCVGGTLLASALAVARARGENPVNSLSLL
;
A
#
# COMPACT_ATOMS: atom_id res chain seq x y z
N MET A 1 7.79 1.80 -49.01
CA MET A 1 7.71 2.22 -47.58
C MET A 1 6.42 3.01 -47.44
N ASN A 2 5.34 2.40 -46.93
CA ASN A 2 4.09 3.11 -46.64
C ASN A 2 4.30 3.93 -45.41
N SER A 3 4.25 5.26 -45.54
CA SER A 3 4.14 6.16 -44.38
C SER A 3 2.91 5.76 -43.56
N PRO A 4 3.01 5.70 -42.24
CA PRO A 4 1.83 5.45 -41.41
C PRO A 4 0.82 6.57 -41.70
N ARG A 5 -0.35 6.20 -42.21
CA ARG A 5 -1.49 7.11 -42.33
C ARG A 5 -1.95 7.36 -40.90
N PHE A 6 -1.74 8.58 -40.42
CA PHE A 6 -2.39 9.01 -39.20
C PHE A 6 -3.92 8.90 -39.43
N PRO A 7 -4.65 8.25 -38.54
CA PRO A 7 -6.10 8.15 -38.66
C PRO A 7 -6.72 9.57 -38.65
N ASP A 8 -7.83 9.75 -39.36
CA ASP A 8 -8.62 11.02 -39.36
C ASP A 8 -8.93 11.51 -37.94
N SER A 9 -9.00 10.58 -36.98
CA SER A 9 -9.12 10.85 -35.53
C SER A 9 -7.98 11.69 -34.96
N LEU A 10 -6.76 11.62 -35.47
CA LEU A 10 -5.62 12.38 -34.92
C LEU A 10 -5.70 13.86 -35.34
N ALA A 11 -6.10 14.14 -36.59
CA ALA A 11 -6.33 15.49 -37.07
C ALA A 11 -7.50 16.15 -36.30
N GLN A 12 -8.54 15.37 -36.01
CA GLN A 12 -9.66 15.82 -35.21
C GLN A 12 -9.20 16.14 -33.77
N LEU A 13 -8.44 15.28 -33.10
CA LEU A 13 -7.91 15.50 -31.76
C LEU A 13 -6.99 16.72 -31.66
N GLN A 14 -6.17 16.97 -32.72
CA GLN A 14 -5.38 18.21 -32.80
C GLN A 14 -6.27 19.44 -32.91
N GLY A 15 -7.33 19.39 -33.72
CA GLY A 15 -8.31 20.48 -33.83
C GLY A 15 -9.01 20.75 -32.50
N GLU A 16 -9.43 19.72 -31.79
CA GLU A 16 -10.05 19.83 -30.47
C GLU A 16 -9.09 20.38 -29.40
N PHE A 17 -7.82 19.98 -29.43
CA PHE A 17 -6.79 20.55 -28.56
C PHE A 17 -6.59 22.04 -28.83
N MET A 18 -6.48 22.44 -30.10
CA MET A 18 -6.31 23.86 -30.49
C MET A 18 -7.53 24.69 -30.09
N SER A 19 -8.74 24.17 -30.26
CA SER A 19 -9.96 24.82 -29.80
C SER A 19 -9.99 24.95 -28.28
N GLY A 20 -9.70 23.85 -27.55
CA GLY A 20 -9.61 23.87 -26.09
C GLY A 20 -8.56 24.84 -25.56
N TRP A 21 -7.43 24.97 -26.27
CA TRP A 21 -6.39 25.95 -25.93
C TRP A 21 -6.86 27.40 -26.15
N GLN A 22 -7.57 27.68 -27.26
CA GLN A 22 -8.14 29.01 -27.52
C GLN A 22 -9.18 29.37 -26.46
N ASP A 23 -10.08 28.44 -26.12
CA ASP A 23 -11.09 28.63 -25.07
C ASP A 23 -10.43 28.89 -23.70
N LEU A 24 -9.37 28.16 -23.37
CA LEU A 24 -8.59 28.35 -22.14
C LEU A 24 -7.98 29.76 -22.08
N LEU A 25 -7.39 30.22 -23.18
CA LEU A 25 -6.83 31.57 -23.26
C LEU A 25 -7.92 32.64 -23.11
N ALA A 26 -9.07 32.49 -23.79
CA ALA A 26 -10.19 33.43 -23.68
C ALA A 26 -10.76 33.51 -22.26
N GLN A 27 -10.91 32.33 -21.59
CA GLN A 27 -11.37 32.28 -20.21
C GLN A 27 -10.33 32.86 -19.23
N ALA A 28 -9.05 32.66 -19.47
CA ALA A 28 -7.99 33.28 -18.67
C ALA A 28 -7.98 34.79 -18.78
N GLN A 29 -8.14 35.33 -20.01
CA GLN A 29 -8.23 36.77 -20.25
C GLN A 29 -9.45 37.44 -19.62
N SER A 30 -10.59 36.73 -19.61
CA SER A 30 -11.84 37.23 -18.99
C SER A 30 -11.91 36.96 -17.47
N GLY A 31 -10.94 36.26 -16.89
CA GLY A 31 -10.95 35.88 -15.47
C GLY A 31 -12.07 34.89 -15.10
N SER A 32 -12.57 34.12 -16.07
CA SER A 32 -13.70 33.20 -15.89
C SER A 32 -13.30 31.72 -15.78
N LEU A 33 -12.02 31.43 -15.55
CA LEU A 33 -11.56 30.05 -15.38
C LEU A 33 -12.25 29.40 -14.18
N PRO A 34 -12.89 28.24 -14.36
CA PRO A 34 -13.53 27.55 -13.26
C PRO A 34 -12.49 26.89 -12.32
N VAL A 35 -12.90 26.56 -11.12
CA VAL A 35 -12.06 25.76 -10.20
C VAL A 35 -11.87 24.36 -10.79
N PRO A 36 -10.64 23.87 -10.92
CA PRO A 36 -10.40 22.51 -11.40
C PRO A 36 -11.00 21.46 -10.46
N LYS A 37 -11.59 20.42 -11.03
CA LYS A 37 -12.11 19.28 -10.24
C LYS A 37 -11.01 18.35 -9.74
N ASP A 38 -9.79 18.49 -10.23
CA ASP A 38 -8.63 17.70 -9.83
C ASP A 38 -8.14 18.12 -8.44
N ARG A 39 -7.99 17.15 -7.55
CA ARG A 39 -7.59 17.38 -6.15
C ARG A 39 -6.25 18.08 -6.00
N ARG A 40 -5.33 17.90 -6.95
CA ARG A 40 -4.00 18.54 -6.96
C ARG A 40 -4.08 20.07 -7.08
N PHE A 41 -5.17 20.60 -7.63
CA PHE A 41 -5.36 22.00 -7.97
C PHE A 41 -6.58 22.63 -7.29
N SER A 42 -7.15 21.99 -6.26
CA SER A 42 -8.42 22.40 -5.66
C SER A 42 -8.28 23.35 -4.48
N SER A 43 -7.06 23.60 -3.98
CA SER A 43 -6.86 24.51 -2.84
C SER A 43 -7.15 25.97 -3.19
N SER A 44 -7.38 26.79 -2.16
CA SER A 44 -7.63 28.23 -2.32
C SER A 44 -6.43 28.97 -2.93
N ALA A 45 -5.21 28.50 -2.72
CA ALA A 45 -4.01 29.12 -3.29
C ALA A 45 -3.98 29.02 -4.83
N TRP A 46 -4.43 27.91 -5.41
CA TRP A 46 -4.56 27.76 -6.85
C TRP A 46 -5.61 28.72 -7.43
N GLN A 47 -6.70 28.95 -6.68
CA GLN A 47 -7.80 29.81 -7.11
C GLN A 47 -7.46 31.32 -7.00
N ALA A 48 -6.62 31.68 -6.03
CA ALA A 48 -6.28 33.06 -5.74
C ALA A 48 -5.47 33.76 -6.86
N HIS A 49 -4.77 32.97 -7.70
CA HIS A 49 -3.88 33.51 -8.71
C HIS A 49 -4.21 32.99 -10.12
N PRO A 50 -4.67 33.85 -11.03
CA PRO A 50 -5.07 33.46 -12.40
C PRO A 50 -4.01 32.66 -13.17
N ASN A 51 -2.73 32.98 -12.97
CA ASN A 51 -1.63 32.29 -13.65
C ASN A 51 -1.50 30.82 -13.23
N PHE A 52 -1.65 30.51 -11.94
CA PHE A 52 -1.60 29.13 -11.47
C PHE A 52 -2.86 28.36 -11.90
N LEU A 53 -4.02 29.02 -11.88
CA LEU A 53 -5.25 28.43 -12.37
C LEU A 53 -5.17 28.09 -13.86
N PHE A 54 -4.60 29.00 -14.67
CA PHE A 54 -4.32 28.76 -16.08
C PHE A 54 -3.38 27.56 -16.26
N LEU A 55 -2.28 27.49 -15.49
CA LEU A 55 -1.30 26.43 -15.58
C LEU A 55 -1.91 25.04 -15.23
N ALA A 56 -2.78 25.01 -14.23
CA ALA A 56 -3.52 23.80 -13.86
C ALA A 56 -4.42 23.33 -15.02
N HIS A 57 -5.20 24.23 -15.61
CA HIS A 57 -6.05 23.91 -16.75
C HIS A 57 -5.27 23.50 -17.99
N ALA A 58 -4.15 24.14 -18.28
CA ALA A 58 -3.26 23.79 -19.39
C ALA A 58 -2.71 22.36 -19.23
N HIS A 59 -2.29 22.01 -18.02
CA HIS A 59 -1.85 20.66 -17.71
C HIS A 59 -2.98 19.62 -17.86
N LEU A 60 -4.18 19.92 -17.37
CA LEU A 60 -5.34 19.03 -17.49
C LEU A 60 -5.75 18.83 -18.93
N LEU A 61 -5.75 19.89 -19.76
CA LEU A 61 -6.03 19.82 -21.18
C LEU A 61 -5.02 18.93 -21.91
N ALA A 62 -3.72 19.12 -21.64
CA ALA A 62 -2.66 18.30 -22.21
C ALA A 62 -2.79 16.83 -21.79
N THR A 63 -3.09 16.58 -20.51
CA THR A 63 -3.32 15.22 -19.98
C THR A 63 -4.48 14.54 -20.68
N GLN A 64 -5.63 15.20 -20.78
CA GLN A 64 -6.80 14.66 -21.44
C GLN A 64 -6.56 14.40 -22.94
N THR A 65 -5.86 15.32 -23.61
CA THR A 65 -5.53 15.15 -25.03
C THR A 65 -4.60 13.95 -25.23
N MET A 66 -3.57 13.79 -24.41
CA MET A 66 -2.64 12.65 -24.49
C MET A 66 -3.38 11.32 -24.29
N GLN A 67 -4.26 11.23 -23.31
CA GLN A 67 -5.08 10.04 -23.06
C GLN A 67 -5.91 9.69 -24.31
N ARG A 68 -6.61 10.66 -24.87
CA ARG A 68 -7.45 10.46 -26.06
C ARG A 68 -6.64 10.09 -27.30
N MET A 69 -5.43 10.63 -27.45
CA MET A 69 -4.51 10.24 -28.52
C MET A 69 -4.06 8.78 -28.40
N ILE A 70 -3.77 8.32 -27.18
CA ILE A 70 -3.41 6.94 -26.91
C ILE A 70 -4.62 6.00 -27.14
N ASP A 71 -5.80 6.40 -26.69
CA ASP A 71 -7.02 5.61 -26.90
C ASP A 71 -7.39 5.47 -28.39
N ALA A 72 -7.07 6.49 -29.19
CA ALA A 72 -7.29 6.49 -30.65
C ALA A 72 -6.16 5.82 -31.45
N ALA A 73 -5.05 5.43 -30.81
CA ALA A 73 -3.93 4.78 -31.49
C ALA A 73 -4.29 3.36 -31.95
N ASP A 74 -3.90 3.02 -33.16
CA ASP A 74 -4.05 1.66 -33.71
C ASP A 74 -2.95 0.73 -33.12
N LEU A 75 -3.16 0.31 -31.89
CA LEU A 75 -2.27 -0.54 -31.12
C LEU A 75 -3.04 -1.74 -30.55
N PRO A 76 -2.38 -2.91 -30.42
CA PRO A 76 -2.92 -4.01 -29.61
C PRO A 76 -3.28 -3.52 -28.19
N GLU A 77 -4.33 -4.07 -27.59
CA GLU A 77 -4.88 -3.62 -26.32
C GLU A 77 -3.84 -3.59 -25.19
N ASP A 78 -3.02 -4.65 -25.09
CA ASP A 78 -1.96 -4.75 -24.10
C ASP A 78 -0.88 -3.67 -24.26
N GLN A 79 -0.52 -3.31 -25.49
CA GLN A 79 0.45 -2.24 -25.77
C GLN A 79 -0.15 -0.87 -25.50
N ARG A 80 -1.44 -0.66 -25.83
CA ARG A 80 -2.16 0.57 -25.55
C ARG A 80 -2.25 0.84 -24.04
N GLU A 81 -2.59 -0.18 -23.23
CA GLU A 81 -2.65 -0.04 -21.77
C GLU A 81 -1.27 0.24 -21.16
N ARG A 82 -0.22 -0.41 -21.63
CA ARG A 82 1.16 -0.11 -21.20
C ARG A 82 1.58 1.32 -21.54
N LEU A 83 1.26 1.77 -22.77
CA LEU A 83 1.56 3.14 -23.18
C LEU A 83 0.77 4.15 -22.35
N LYS A 84 -0.51 3.88 -22.11
CA LYS A 84 -1.38 4.71 -21.27
C LYS A 84 -0.83 4.84 -19.85
N PHE A 85 -0.46 3.70 -19.24
CA PHE A 85 0.18 3.70 -17.92
C PHE A 85 1.45 4.55 -17.90
N SER A 86 2.36 4.33 -18.85
CA SER A 86 3.64 5.06 -18.92
C SER A 86 3.43 6.56 -19.16
N ALA A 87 2.52 6.93 -20.04
CA ALA A 87 2.19 8.33 -20.32
C ALA A 87 1.57 9.02 -19.10
N MET A 88 0.68 8.32 -18.37
CA MET A 88 0.08 8.85 -17.14
C MET A 88 1.13 9.07 -16.06
N GLN A 89 2.07 8.14 -15.87
CA GLN A 89 3.18 8.31 -14.92
C GLN A 89 4.03 9.53 -15.26
N TRP A 90 4.31 9.73 -16.55
CA TRP A 90 5.07 10.91 -17.00
C TRP A 90 4.28 12.22 -16.79
N LEU A 91 3.00 12.23 -17.16
CA LEU A 91 2.13 13.40 -16.98
C LEU A 91 1.99 13.78 -15.50
N ASP A 92 1.84 12.77 -14.64
CA ASP A 92 1.80 13.00 -13.20
C ASP A 92 3.14 13.54 -12.67
N ALA A 93 4.26 13.03 -13.16
CA ALA A 93 5.59 13.51 -12.76
C ALA A 93 5.83 14.99 -13.16
N VAL A 94 5.33 15.43 -14.32
CA VAL A 94 5.48 16.82 -14.79
C VAL A 94 4.35 17.75 -14.34
N ALA A 95 3.45 17.28 -13.47
CA ALA A 95 2.34 18.09 -12.99
C ALA A 95 2.84 19.36 -12.27
N PRO A 96 2.23 20.53 -12.51
CA PRO A 96 2.65 21.80 -11.89
C PRO A 96 2.66 21.76 -10.36
N SER A 97 1.83 20.91 -9.76
CA SER A 97 1.77 20.69 -8.30
C SER A 97 3.07 20.11 -7.70
N ASN A 98 3.95 19.54 -8.51
CA ASN A 98 5.17 18.89 -8.03
C ASN A 98 6.38 19.83 -7.90
N TYR A 99 6.27 21.08 -8.36
CA TYR A 99 7.41 21.96 -8.44
C TYR A 99 7.21 23.25 -7.65
N LEU A 100 8.23 23.66 -6.90
CA LEU A 100 8.22 24.88 -6.10
C LEU A 100 7.80 26.13 -6.93
N ALA A 101 8.32 26.26 -8.15
CA ALA A 101 8.04 27.41 -9.00
C ALA A 101 6.60 27.48 -9.52
N THR A 102 5.87 26.38 -9.53
CA THR A 102 4.55 26.26 -10.14
C THR A 102 3.47 25.82 -9.17
N ASN A 103 3.81 25.55 -7.91
CA ASN A 103 2.86 25.17 -6.86
C ASN A 103 2.62 26.35 -5.88
N PRO A 104 1.46 27.02 -5.92
CA PRO A 104 1.16 28.14 -5.05
C PRO A 104 1.03 27.75 -3.56
N ASP A 105 0.61 26.52 -3.23
CA ASP A 105 0.53 26.07 -1.85
C ASP A 105 1.93 26.01 -1.23
N VAL A 106 2.90 25.47 -1.98
CA VAL A 106 4.30 25.39 -1.53
C VAL A 106 4.91 26.78 -1.39
N GLN A 107 4.64 27.70 -2.35
CA GLN A 107 5.10 29.07 -2.27
C GLN A 107 4.51 29.82 -1.08
N GLN A 108 3.22 29.63 -0.81
CA GLN A 108 2.56 30.20 0.36
C GLN A 108 3.19 29.69 1.65
N THR A 109 3.37 28.36 1.78
CA THR A 109 4.03 27.74 2.94
C THR A 109 5.45 28.26 3.14
N LEU A 110 6.19 28.44 2.04
CA LEU A 110 7.55 28.98 2.09
C LEU A 110 7.57 30.42 2.65
N LEU A 111 6.63 31.26 2.26
CA LEU A 111 6.50 32.62 2.74
C LEU A 111 6.06 32.67 4.21
N GLU A 112 5.03 31.89 4.58
CA GLU A 112 4.50 31.80 5.93
C GLU A 112 5.56 31.33 6.93
N THR A 113 6.34 30.33 6.54
CA THR A 113 7.43 29.77 7.37
C THR A 113 8.74 30.54 7.26
N LYS A 114 8.80 31.62 6.49
CA LYS A 114 10.02 32.39 6.22
C LYS A 114 11.20 31.50 5.75
N GLY A 115 10.88 30.52 4.92
CA GLY A 115 11.87 29.60 4.37
C GLY A 115 12.16 28.37 5.25
N MET A 116 11.65 28.28 6.46
CA MET A 116 11.94 27.15 7.36
C MET A 116 11.43 25.82 6.82
N SER A 117 10.32 25.78 6.07
CA SER A 117 9.80 24.56 5.44
C SER A 117 10.81 23.97 4.45
N LEU A 118 11.49 24.80 3.67
CA LEU A 118 12.51 24.35 2.72
C LEU A 118 13.76 23.82 3.46
N LEU A 119 14.19 24.52 4.50
CA LEU A 119 15.32 24.07 5.32
C LEU A 119 15.05 22.71 5.96
N GLN A 120 13.84 22.53 6.54
CA GLN A 120 13.44 21.24 7.13
C GLN A 120 13.39 20.14 6.07
N GLY A 121 12.86 20.43 4.88
CA GLY A 121 12.83 19.48 3.77
C GLY A 121 14.24 19.06 3.34
N MET A 122 15.18 20.00 3.29
CA MET A 122 16.58 19.70 2.97
C MET A 122 17.24 18.85 4.06
N THR A 123 16.99 19.15 5.33
CA THR A 123 17.49 18.34 6.46
C THR A 123 16.98 16.91 6.37
N ASN A 124 15.67 16.72 6.19
CA ASN A 124 15.05 15.40 6.04
C ASN A 124 15.66 14.64 4.86
N PHE A 125 15.87 15.31 3.72
CA PHE A 125 16.49 14.70 2.55
C PHE A 125 17.93 14.22 2.82
N LEU A 126 18.74 15.03 3.50
CA LEU A 126 20.10 14.65 3.87
C LEU A 126 20.14 13.48 4.86
N GLU A 127 19.23 13.46 5.83
CA GLU A 127 19.08 12.33 6.75
C GLU A 127 18.67 11.04 6.02
N ASP A 128 17.75 11.12 5.06
CA ASP A 128 17.35 9.98 4.24
C ASP A 128 18.49 9.46 3.37
N MET A 129 19.27 10.36 2.80
CA MET A 129 20.49 9.99 2.06
C MET A 129 21.50 9.24 2.95
N GLN A 130 21.69 9.68 4.19
CA GLN A 130 22.58 9.01 5.15
C GLN A 130 22.05 7.63 5.55
N LYS A 131 20.72 7.49 5.71
CA LYS A 131 20.07 6.22 6.00
C LYS A 131 20.02 5.27 4.80
N GLY A 132 20.26 5.77 3.58
CA GLY A 132 20.10 5.01 2.33
C GLY A 132 18.65 4.61 2.01
N ARG A 133 17.68 5.24 2.61
CA ARG A 133 16.23 4.99 2.39
C ARG A 133 15.41 6.23 2.72
N MET A 134 14.25 6.36 2.07
CA MET A 134 13.29 7.42 2.38
C MET A 134 12.53 7.09 3.67
N SER A 135 12.58 8.00 4.64
CA SER A 135 11.79 7.92 5.87
C SER A 135 10.38 8.46 5.60
N GLN A 136 9.36 7.67 5.92
CA GLN A 136 7.95 8.08 5.76
C GLN A 136 7.33 8.53 7.07
N THR A 137 7.99 8.22 8.20
CA THR A 137 7.54 8.56 9.54
C THR A 137 8.72 8.71 10.49
N ASP A 138 8.51 9.34 11.63
CA ASP A 138 9.47 9.38 12.71
C ASP A 138 9.45 8.04 13.47
N GLU A 139 10.35 7.14 13.08
CA GLU A 139 10.44 5.79 13.63
C GLU A 139 10.81 5.77 15.12
N SER A 140 11.45 6.85 15.64
CA SER A 140 11.83 6.94 17.05
C SER A 140 10.62 7.00 17.99
N ARG A 141 9.44 7.28 17.45
CA ARG A 141 8.18 7.37 18.21
C ARG A 141 7.45 6.03 18.35
N PHE A 142 7.96 4.97 17.71
CA PHE A 142 7.31 3.66 17.71
C PHE A 142 8.24 2.59 18.28
N GLU A 143 7.74 1.89 19.30
CA GLU A 143 8.47 0.82 19.97
C GLU A 143 7.54 -0.38 20.21
N VAL A 144 7.96 -1.54 19.66
CA VAL A 144 7.22 -2.80 19.79
C VAL A 144 7.20 -3.25 21.25
N GLY A 145 6.04 -3.58 21.78
CA GLY A 145 5.83 -3.95 23.17
C GLY A 145 5.62 -2.76 24.12
N VAL A 146 5.80 -1.52 23.64
CA VAL A 146 5.58 -0.29 24.44
C VAL A 146 4.35 0.48 23.93
N ASN A 147 4.32 0.80 22.65
CA ASN A 147 3.20 1.50 22.01
C ASN A 147 2.76 0.89 20.67
N LEU A 148 3.42 -0.18 20.24
CA LEU A 148 2.97 -1.09 19.18
C LEU A 148 2.94 -2.52 19.73
N ALA A 149 2.00 -3.35 19.25
CA ALA A 149 1.90 -4.75 19.63
C ALA A 149 1.84 -4.96 21.14
N VAL A 150 1.00 -4.19 21.83
CA VAL A 150 0.94 -4.17 23.30
C VAL A 150 -0.02 -5.20 23.88
N THR A 151 -0.77 -5.94 23.06
CA THR A 151 -1.63 -7.02 23.55
C THR A 151 -0.78 -8.10 24.22
N PRO A 152 -1.03 -8.42 25.49
CA PRO A 152 -0.20 -9.35 26.26
C PRO A 152 -0.16 -10.74 25.64
N GLY A 153 1.03 -11.30 25.45
CA GLY A 153 1.23 -12.62 24.89
C GLY A 153 2.66 -13.13 25.11
N GLN A 154 2.91 -14.36 24.74
CA GLN A 154 4.22 -15.00 24.84
C GLN A 154 4.51 -15.83 23.60
N VAL A 155 5.78 -15.92 23.21
CA VAL A 155 6.24 -16.85 22.18
C VAL A 155 6.22 -18.25 22.78
N VAL A 156 5.43 -19.16 22.19
CA VAL A 156 5.25 -20.53 22.64
C VAL A 156 5.94 -21.56 21.75
N TYR A 157 6.37 -21.15 20.57
CA TYR A 157 7.13 -21.96 19.61
C TYR A 157 7.97 -21.07 18.69
N GLU A 158 9.11 -21.59 18.26
CA GLU A 158 10.00 -20.92 17.30
C GLU A 158 10.66 -21.93 16.38
N ASN A 159 10.83 -21.56 15.11
CA ASN A 159 11.70 -22.22 14.15
C ASN A 159 12.41 -21.18 13.26
N THR A 160 13.09 -21.63 12.21
CA THR A 160 13.84 -20.72 11.30
C THR A 160 12.96 -19.74 10.54
N LEU A 161 11.65 -20.02 10.35
CA LEU A 161 10.73 -19.24 9.54
C LEU A 161 9.85 -18.31 10.39
N PHE A 162 9.50 -18.69 11.61
CA PHE A 162 8.55 -17.93 12.42
C PHE A 162 8.67 -18.19 13.92
N GLN A 163 8.13 -17.27 14.69
CA GLN A 163 7.74 -17.43 16.08
C GLN A 163 6.22 -17.50 16.17
N LEU A 164 5.69 -18.42 17.01
CA LEU A 164 4.27 -18.50 17.31
C LEU A 164 3.98 -17.79 18.63
N ILE A 165 3.16 -16.75 18.58
CA ILE A 165 2.73 -15.99 19.77
C ILE A 165 1.37 -16.51 20.20
N GLN A 166 1.24 -16.88 21.48
CA GLN A 166 -0.02 -17.12 22.14
C GLN A 166 -0.37 -15.90 23.00
N TYR A 167 -1.55 -15.30 22.77
CA TYR A 167 -1.99 -14.16 23.52
C TYR A 167 -2.69 -14.58 24.83
N ALA A 168 -2.50 -13.76 25.88
CA ALA A 168 -3.15 -13.96 27.14
C ALA A 168 -4.67 -13.78 27.01
N PRO A 169 -5.49 -14.63 27.66
CA PRO A 169 -6.93 -14.49 27.62
C PRO A 169 -7.36 -13.16 28.25
N GLN A 170 -8.32 -12.49 27.63
CA GLN A 170 -8.89 -11.23 28.11
C GLN A 170 -10.26 -11.45 28.81
N THR A 171 -10.71 -12.70 28.91
CA THR A 171 -11.97 -13.11 29.51
C THR A 171 -11.74 -14.22 30.54
N ALA A 172 -12.66 -14.37 31.50
CA ALA A 172 -12.56 -15.41 32.54
C ALA A 172 -12.71 -16.84 31.97
N GLN A 173 -13.35 -16.98 30.83
CA GLN A 173 -13.51 -18.25 30.09
C GLN A 173 -13.26 -18.01 28.61
N VAL A 174 -12.65 -18.96 27.95
CA VAL A 174 -12.36 -18.92 26.52
C VAL A 174 -13.04 -20.06 25.78
N TYR A 175 -13.29 -19.86 24.50
CA TYR A 175 -13.76 -20.94 23.64
C TYR A 175 -12.70 -22.06 23.56
N LYS A 176 -13.17 -23.30 23.53
CA LYS A 176 -12.33 -24.49 23.44
C LYS A 176 -11.48 -24.53 22.17
N THR A 177 -12.10 -24.18 21.02
CA THR A 177 -11.42 -24.16 19.72
C THR A 177 -10.60 -22.88 19.56
N PRO A 178 -9.25 -22.95 19.49
CA PRO A 178 -8.41 -21.77 19.36
C PRO A 178 -8.50 -21.15 17.96
N LEU A 179 -8.05 -19.91 17.84
CA LEU A 179 -7.94 -19.15 16.60
C LEU A 179 -6.47 -18.93 16.25
N LEU A 180 -6.01 -19.47 15.12
CA LEU A 180 -4.70 -19.14 14.53
C LEU A 180 -4.87 -18.03 13.51
N MET A 181 -4.11 -16.94 13.67
CA MET A 181 -4.01 -15.86 12.72
C MET A 181 -2.71 -15.98 11.91
N VAL A 182 -2.84 -15.95 10.59
CA VAL A 182 -1.74 -16.02 9.62
C VAL A 182 -1.63 -14.68 8.90
N PRO A 183 -0.73 -13.79 9.34
CA PRO A 183 -0.50 -12.50 8.68
C PRO A 183 0.36 -12.66 7.43
N PRO A 184 0.51 -11.61 6.58
CA PRO A 184 1.39 -11.64 5.42
C PRO A 184 2.85 -11.89 5.83
N CYS A 185 3.53 -12.81 5.16
CA CYS A 185 4.96 -13.08 5.39
C CYS A 185 5.87 -11.92 4.96
N ILE A 186 5.35 -10.99 4.16
CA ILE A 186 6.03 -9.79 3.67
C ILE A 186 5.86 -8.58 4.61
N ASN A 187 5.19 -8.75 5.75
CA ASN A 187 4.91 -7.68 6.70
C ASN A 187 5.16 -8.16 8.14
N LYS A 188 5.08 -7.23 9.09
CA LYS A 188 5.19 -7.53 10.51
C LYS A 188 3.85 -8.06 11.03
N TYR A 189 3.89 -9.02 11.97
CA TYR A 189 2.70 -9.63 12.57
C TYR A 189 1.74 -8.59 13.18
N TYR A 190 2.31 -7.52 13.76
CA TYR A 190 1.57 -6.49 14.45
C TYR A 190 0.74 -5.55 13.54
N ILE A 191 0.71 -5.81 12.21
CA ILE A 191 -0.30 -5.19 11.34
C ILE A 191 -1.74 -5.46 11.85
N LEU A 192 -1.93 -6.57 12.57
CA LEU A 192 -3.19 -6.94 13.20
C LEU A 192 -3.26 -6.60 14.70
N ASP A 193 -2.21 -5.95 15.25
CA ASP A 193 -2.08 -5.57 16.65
C ASP A 193 -1.30 -4.25 16.80
N LEU A 194 -1.79 -3.16 16.16
CA LEU A 194 -1.06 -1.91 16.10
C LEU A 194 -1.04 -1.19 17.44
N HIS A 195 -2.21 -0.89 18.00
CA HIS A 195 -2.38 -0.25 19.31
C HIS A 195 -3.77 -0.59 19.88
N PRO A 196 -4.08 -0.32 21.15
CA PRO A 196 -5.32 -0.77 21.80
C PRO A 196 -6.61 -0.43 21.04
N ASP A 197 -6.70 0.78 20.45
CA ASP A 197 -7.87 1.19 19.67
C ASP A 197 -7.89 0.64 18.23
N ASN A 198 -6.82 -0.04 17.83
CA ASN A 198 -6.67 -0.61 16.48
C ASN A 198 -5.91 -1.95 16.56
N SER A 199 -6.48 -2.91 17.29
CA SER A 199 -5.97 -4.27 17.42
C SER A 199 -7.08 -5.28 17.17
N PHE A 200 -6.96 -6.03 16.07
CA PHE A 200 -7.84 -7.14 15.78
C PHE A 200 -7.56 -8.33 16.70
N VAL A 201 -6.32 -8.49 17.13
CA VAL A 201 -5.90 -9.50 18.12
C VAL A 201 -6.57 -9.27 19.45
N GLN A 202 -6.48 -8.05 20.00
CA GLN A 202 -7.11 -7.68 21.25
C GLN A 202 -8.62 -7.89 21.19
N TYR A 203 -9.27 -7.41 20.12
CA TYR A 203 -10.69 -7.62 19.90
C TYR A 203 -11.06 -9.10 19.96
N ALA A 204 -10.35 -9.98 19.25
CA ALA A 204 -10.63 -11.40 19.25
C ALA A 204 -10.43 -12.04 20.65
N ALA A 205 -9.38 -11.67 21.37
CA ALA A 205 -9.13 -12.13 22.73
C ALA A 205 -10.24 -11.66 23.71
N GLU A 206 -10.73 -10.43 23.58
CA GLU A 206 -11.86 -9.89 24.36
C GLU A 206 -13.20 -10.57 24.02
N GLN A 207 -13.33 -11.16 22.82
CA GLN A 207 -14.48 -11.97 22.46
C GLN A 207 -14.36 -13.44 22.97
N GLY A 208 -13.33 -13.77 23.74
CA GLY A 208 -13.15 -15.08 24.35
C GLY A 208 -12.43 -16.11 23.49
N PHE A 209 -11.75 -15.70 22.42
CA PHE A 209 -10.89 -16.62 21.67
C PHE A 209 -9.52 -16.77 22.33
N THR A 210 -8.99 -18.00 22.35
CA THR A 210 -7.56 -18.22 22.55
C THR A 210 -6.87 -17.95 21.23
N VAL A 211 -6.15 -16.82 21.14
CA VAL A 211 -5.56 -16.34 19.90
C VAL A 211 -4.10 -16.73 19.80
N PHE A 212 -3.72 -17.31 18.67
CA PHE A 212 -2.36 -17.56 18.25
C PHE A 212 -2.04 -16.73 17.00
N MET A 213 -0.81 -16.22 16.90
CA MET A 213 -0.35 -15.42 15.77
C MET A 213 1.00 -15.89 15.27
N ILE A 214 1.13 -16.08 13.97
CA ILE A 214 2.43 -16.30 13.35
C ILE A 214 3.17 -14.97 13.25
N SER A 215 4.34 -14.87 13.87
CA SER A 215 5.29 -13.78 13.66
C SER A 215 6.36 -14.26 12.66
N TRP A 216 6.19 -13.93 11.39
CA TRP A 216 7.15 -14.33 10.36
C TRP A 216 8.51 -13.68 10.56
N ARG A 217 9.56 -14.46 10.42
CA ARG A 217 10.90 -13.90 10.26
C ARG A 217 10.99 -13.23 8.89
N ASN A 218 11.33 -11.93 8.90
CA ASN A 218 11.58 -11.20 7.67
C ASN A 218 13.07 -11.28 7.35
N PRO A 219 13.49 -11.95 6.25
CA PRO A 219 14.89 -12.10 5.89
C PRO A 219 15.59 -10.73 5.77
N GLN A 220 16.82 -10.66 6.27
CA GLN A 220 17.68 -9.48 6.17
C GLN A 220 18.89 -9.79 5.26
N PRO A 221 19.46 -8.80 4.57
CA PRO A 221 20.66 -9.00 3.75
C PRO A 221 21.86 -9.54 4.52
N THR A 222 21.84 -9.42 5.85
CA THR A 222 22.88 -9.92 6.76
C THR A 222 22.66 -11.35 7.23
N ASP A 223 21.51 -11.97 6.94
CA ASP A 223 21.24 -13.36 7.32
C ASP A 223 22.12 -14.31 6.52
N THR A 224 22.72 -15.28 7.21
CA THR A 224 23.67 -16.23 6.63
C THR A 224 23.18 -17.69 6.70
N ASP A 225 22.02 -17.92 7.27
CA ASP A 225 21.44 -19.26 7.50
C ASP A 225 20.59 -19.78 6.33
N GLY A 226 20.55 -19.04 5.22
CA GLY A 226 19.85 -19.46 4.00
C GLY A 226 18.35 -19.18 4.02
N ILE A 227 17.84 -18.42 4.97
CA ILE A 227 16.43 -18.04 5.04
C ILE A 227 15.97 -17.29 3.77
N ASP A 228 16.86 -16.56 3.10
CA ASP A 228 16.65 -15.86 1.83
C ASP A 228 16.31 -16.81 0.67
N LYS A 229 16.59 -18.11 0.82
CA LYS A 229 16.31 -19.17 -0.15
C LYS A 229 15.04 -19.95 0.15
N ALA A 230 14.34 -19.62 1.24
CA ALA A 230 13.10 -20.28 1.60
C ALA A 230 12.07 -20.17 0.46
N THR A 231 11.52 -21.29 0.08
CA THR A 231 10.57 -21.40 -1.03
C THR A 231 9.13 -21.28 -0.51
N TRP A 232 8.19 -21.14 -1.44
CA TRP A 232 6.76 -21.21 -1.12
C TRP A 232 6.40 -22.51 -0.37
N ALA A 233 6.97 -23.65 -0.81
CA ALA A 233 6.75 -24.93 -0.18
C ALA A 233 7.22 -24.97 1.28
N ASP A 234 8.35 -24.31 1.59
CA ASP A 234 8.86 -24.19 2.96
C ASP A 234 7.90 -23.39 3.84
N TYR A 235 7.38 -22.27 3.34
CA TYR A 235 6.36 -21.48 4.05
C TYR A 235 5.06 -22.25 4.29
N LEU A 236 4.64 -23.12 3.35
CA LEU A 236 3.48 -23.98 3.57
C LEU A 236 3.75 -25.06 4.62
N GLN A 237 4.85 -25.82 4.44
CA GLN A 237 5.13 -27.02 5.24
C GLN A 237 5.67 -26.68 6.63
N HIS A 238 6.74 -25.86 6.69
CA HIS A 238 7.45 -25.50 7.92
C HIS A 238 6.96 -24.19 8.53
N GLY A 239 6.09 -23.48 7.85
CA GLY A 239 5.39 -22.30 8.33
C GLY A 239 3.97 -22.65 8.79
N VAL A 240 3.01 -22.56 7.89
CA VAL A 240 1.57 -22.63 8.23
C VAL A 240 1.15 -23.98 8.79
N LEU A 241 1.50 -25.09 8.12
CA LEU A 241 1.14 -26.44 8.60
C LEU A 241 1.77 -26.75 9.95
N GLN A 242 3.04 -26.41 10.12
CA GLN A 242 3.73 -26.56 11.41
C GLN A 242 3.05 -25.71 12.50
N ALA A 243 2.65 -24.48 12.22
CA ALA A 243 1.94 -23.64 13.18
C ALA A 243 0.58 -24.26 13.58
N ILE A 244 -0.16 -24.81 12.62
CA ILE A 244 -1.44 -25.50 12.88
C ILE A 244 -1.20 -26.69 13.82
N ASP A 245 -0.19 -27.50 13.56
CA ASP A 245 0.10 -28.67 14.40
C ASP A 245 0.48 -28.25 15.83
N VAL A 246 1.36 -27.25 15.98
CA VAL A 246 1.74 -26.73 17.31
C VAL A 246 0.53 -26.17 18.07
N VAL A 247 -0.39 -25.43 17.41
CA VAL A 247 -1.61 -24.93 18.06
C VAL A 247 -2.50 -26.08 18.51
N ARG A 248 -2.64 -27.14 17.71
CA ARG A 248 -3.40 -28.34 18.08
C ARG A 248 -2.78 -29.04 19.28
N ASP A 249 -1.48 -29.20 19.29
CA ASP A 249 -0.74 -29.83 20.39
C ASP A 249 -0.89 -29.05 21.71
N ILE A 250 -0.76 -27.71 21.67
CA ILE A 250 -0.90 -26.85 22.85
C ILE A 250 -2.36 -26.85 23.35
N SER A 251 -3.34 -26.78 22.48
CA SER A 251 -4.75 -26.70 22.85
C SER A 251 -5.38 -28.05 23.19
N GLY A 252 -4.80 -29.15 22.72
CA GLY A 252 -5.37 -30.49 22.80
C GLY A 252 -6.59 -30.68 21.89
N GLU A 253 -6.78 -29.82 20.90
CA GLU A 253 -7.92 -29.87 19.99
C GLU A 253 -7.52 -30.50 18.65
N ASP A 254 -8.39 -31.36 18.12
CA ASP A 254 -8.18 -31.97 16.79
C ASP A 254 -8.25 -30.96 15.66
N LYS A 255 -9.02 -29.89 15.85
CA LYS A 255 -9.26 -28.82 14.84
C LYS A 255 -9.20 -27.44 15.47
N ILE A 256 -8.72 -26.48 14.69
CA ILE A 256 -8.63 -25.09 15.08
C ILE A 256 -9.48 -24.20 14.15
N ASN A 257 -9.76 -22.98 14.55
CA ASN A 257 -10.22 -21.93 13.64
C ASN A 257 -8.99 -21.25 13.06
N ALA A 258 -9.01 -20.89 11.78
CA ALA A 258 -7.89 -20.25 11.12
C ALA A 258 -8.34 -19.00 10.37
N LEU A 259 -7.55 -17.94 10.49
CA LEU A 259 -7.76 -16.68 9.80
C LEU A 259 -6.49 -16.32 9.04
N GLY A 260 -6.63 -16.06 7.73
CA GLY A 260 -5.54 -15.58 6.89
C GLY A 260 -5.81 -14.16 6.41
N PHE A 261 -4.85 -13.27 6.60
CA PHE A 261 -4.93 -11.88 6.18
C PHE A 261 -4.03 -11.62 4.97
N CYS A 262 -4.59 -11.10 3.86
CA CYS A 262 -3.87 -10.74 2.63
C CYS A 262 -3.04 -11.93 2.08
N VAL A 263 -1.74 -11.80 1.86
CA VAL A 263 -0.82 -12.90 1.46
C VAL A 263 -0.84 -14.06 2.47
N GLY A 264 -1.06 -13.78 3.76
CA GLY A 264 -1.28 -14.82 4.77
C GLY A 264 -2.50 -15.69 4.47
N GLY A 265 -3.56 -15.10 3.90
CA GLY A 265 -4.73 -15.84 3.41
C GLY A 265 -4.39 -16.76 2.24
N THR A 266 -3.54 -16.31 1.31
CA THR A 266 -3.06 -17.14 0.20
C THR A 266 -2.21 -18.31 0.71
N LEU A 267 -1.28 -18.05 1.66
CA LEU A 267 -0.48 -19.08 2.31
C LEU A 267 -1.37 -20.11 3.03
N LEU A 268 -2.31 -19.64 3.84
CA LEU A 268 -3.20 -20.50 4.61
C LEU A 268 -4.08 -21.37 3.70
N ALA A 269 -4.72 -20.77 2.69
CA ALA A 269 -5.55 -21.51 1.73
C ALA A 269 -4.73 -22.57 0.97
N SER A 270 -3.51 -22.22 0.54
CA SER A 270 -2.61 -23.17 -0.13
C SER A 270 -2.16 -24.30 0.79
N ALA A 271 -1.80 -24.01 2.03
CA ALA A 271 -1.42 -25.01 3.04
C ALA A 271 -2.57 -25.98 3.35
N LEU A 272 -3.80 -25.45 3.51
CA LEU A 272 -4.98 -26.26 3.74
C LEU A 272 -5.36 -27.13 2.54
N ALA A 273 -5.12 -26.64 1.30
CA ALA A 273 -5.28 -27.47 0.10
C ALA A 273 -4.29 -28.64 0.07
N VAL A 274 -3.05 -28.42 0.48
CA VAL A 274 -2.03 -29.50 0.63
C VAL A 274 -2.45 -30.49 1.69
N ALA A 275 -2.87 -30.03 2.89
CA ALA A 275 -3.38 -30.90 3.96
C ALA A 275 -4.56 -31.74 3.46
N ARG A 276 -5.52 -31.12 2.75
CA ARG A 276 -6.67 -31.82 2.20
C ARG A 276 -6.29 -32.90 1.20
N ALA A 277 -5.33 -32.64 0.33
CA ALA A 277 -4.79 -33.62 -0.62
C ALA A 277 -4.14 -34.83 0.08
N ARG A 278 -3.64 -34.64 1.31
CA ARG A 278 -3.08 -35.71 2.17
C ARG A 278 -4.16 -36.44 2.99
N GLY A 279 -5.44 -36.07 2.86
CA GLY A 279 -6.53 -36.64 3.65
C GLY A 279 -6.73 -35.99 5.02
N GLU A 280 -6.04 -34.90 5.32
CA GLU A 280 -6.09 -34.18 6.58
C GLU A 280 -7.16 -33.06 6.53
N ASN A 281 -7.76 -32.76 7.68
CA ASN A 281 -8.73 -31.67 7.82
C ASN A 281 -8.53 -30.98 9.17
N PRO A 282 -7.46 -30.20 9.34
CA PRO A 282 -7.05 -29.68 10.65
C PRO A 282 -7.82 -28.43 11.09
N VAL A 283 -8.69 -27.85 10.24
CA VAL A 283 -9.42 -26.64 10.57
C VAL A 283 -10.92 -26.90 10.68
N ASN A 284 -11.55 -26.19 11.63
CA ASN A 284 -13.00 -26.17 11.82
C ASN A 284 -13.65 -25.07 10.97
N SER A 285 -12.99 -23.89 10.91
CA SER A 285 -13.40 -22.76 10.08
C SER A 285 -12.22 -22.05 9.45
N LEU A 286 -12.44 -21.43 8.30
CA LEU A 286 -11.47 -20.63 7.58
C LEU A 286 -12.08 -19.25 7.29
N SER A 287 -11.39 -18.20 7.75
CA SER A 287 -11.69 -16.81 7.41
C SER A 287 -10.57 -16.23 6.56
N LEU A 288 -10.90 -15.56 5.47
CA LEU A 288 -9.95 -14.88 4.58
C LEU A 288 -10.32 -13.39 4.49
N LEU A 289 -9.35 -12.52 4.76
CA LEU A 289 -9.48 -11.07 4.74
C LEU A 289 -8.49 -10.42 3.75
#